data_7563cef635ab2ac6c1954469efc659cb
#
_entry.id   7563cef635ab2ac6c1954469efc659cb
#
_cell.length_a   1.000
_cell.length_b   1.000
_cell.length_c   1.000
_cell.angle_alpha   90.00
_cell.angle_beta   90.00
_cell.angle_gamma   90.00
#
_symmetry.space_group_name_H-M   'P 1'
#
loop_
_entity.id
_entity.type
_entity.pdbx_description
1 polymer ?
#
loop_
_entity_poly.entity_id
_entity_poly.type
_entity_poly.pdbx_seq_one_letter_code
_entity_poly.pdbx_strand_id
1 'polypeptide(L)'
;LNAADDKSKEIKMPDTFISGNADKGSQLVETCTACHGVDGNSISTDWPKLAGQNQKYLYEQLKYFRDGDRMNALMMGVTPYLKTLNDQDLLDIAAFYSNYNVSVGQAKNDEELLALGTQLYRFGNIKEQVPACTSCHGVYGNGNSLAGYPSVAGQQVGYLKSTLKAYRSKERNAGES
;
A
#
# COMPACT_ATOMS: atom_id res chain seq x y z
N LEU A 1 -36.24 -0.21 41.75
CA LEU A 1 -35.55 0.16 40.52
C LEU A 1 -34.48 -0.89 40.24
N ASN A 2 -34.85 -1.92 39.48
CA ASN A 2 -33.93 -2.99 39.06
C ASN A 2 -32.98 -2.43 38.02
N ALA A 3 -31.67 -2.50 38.30
CA ALA A 3 -30.65 -2.28 37.30
C ALA A 3 -30.77 -3.39 36.24
N ALA A 4 -31.14 -2.99 35.03
CA ALA A 4 -31.21 -3.88 33.90
C ALA A 4 -29.78 -4.35 33.53
N ASP A 5 -29.68 -5.65 33.32
CA ASP A 5 -28.50 -6.31 32.72
C ASP A 5 -28.03 -5.57 31.45
N ASP A 6 -27.02 -4.74 31.60
CA ASP A 6 -26.25 -4.25 30.48
C ASP A 6 -25.29 -5.37 30.03
N LYS A 7 -25.80 -6.28 29.25
CA LYS A 7 -24.98 -7.12 28.40
C LYS A 7 -24.47 -6.23 27.29
N SER A 8 -23.41 -5.47 27.57
CA SER A 8 -22.55 -4.91 26.52
C SER A 8 -22.21 -6.05 25.58
N LYS A 9 -22.85 -6.12 24.43
CA LYS A 9 -22.48 -7.01 23.33
C LYS A 9 -21.06 -6.65 22.98
N GLU A 10 -20.12 -7.46 23.45
CA GLU A 10 -18.75 -7.43 23.01
C GLU A 10 -18.80 -7.50 21.48
N ILE A 11 -18.50 -6.40 20.82
CA ILE A 11 -18.40 -6.37 19.36
C ILE A 11 -17.18 -7.21 19.03
N LYS A 12 -17.41 -8.50 18.79
CA LYS A 12 -16.39 -9.38 18.24
C LYS A 12 -16.00 -8.80 16.91
N MET A 13 -14.83 -8.15 16.87
CA MET A 13 -14.19 -7.79 15.61
C MET A 13 -14.07 -9.07 14.79
N PRO A 14 -14.45 -9.06 13.51
CA PRO A 14 -14.30 -10.25 12.68
C PRO A 14 -12.83 -10.67 12.68
N ASP A 15 -12.57 -11.99 12.76
CA ASP A 15 -11.24 -12.63 12.74
C ASP A 15 -10.44 -12.39 11.45
N THR A 16 -10.74 -11.34 10.72
CA THR A 16 -10.18 -10.98 9.41
C THR A 16 -8.86 -10.20 9.48
N PHE A 17 -8.33 -9.93 10.66
CA PHE A 17 -6.95 -9.48 10.83
C PHE A 17 -6.05 -10.68 11.14
N ILE A 18 -5.83 -11.52 10.14
CA ILE A 18 -4.73 -12.48 10.20
C ILE A 18 -3.45 -11.66 10.18
N SER A 19 -2.79 -11.56 11.32
CA SER A 19 -1.51 -10.87 11.44
C SER A 19 -0.41 -11.75 10.88
N GLY A 20 0.45 -11.19 10.01
CA GLY A 20 1.67 -11.86 9.59
C GLY A 20 2.75 -11.83 10.67
N ASN A 21 3.71 -12.72 10.55
CA ASN A 21 4.89 -12.80 11.40
C ASN A 21 6.10 -12.19 10.69
N ALA A 22 6.58 -11.03 11.15
CA ALA A 22 7.69 -10.31 10.51
C ALA A 22 9.00 -11.10 10.52
N ASP A 23 9.28 -11.90 11.57
CA ASP A 23 10.50 -12.72 11.64
C ASP A 23 10.50 -13.82 10.58
N LYS A 24 9.34 -14.46 10.35
CA LYS A 24 9.19 -15.39 9.23
C LYS A 24 9.27 -14.69 7.89
N GLY A 25 8.65 -13.52 7.77
CA GLY A 25 8.71 -12.70 6.57
C GLY A 25 10.13 -12.34 6.18
N SER A 26 11.01 -12.06 7.16
CA SER A 26 12.43 -11.74 6.91
C SER A 26 13.18 -12.84 6.17
N GLN A 27 12.75 -14.10 6.30
CA GLN A 27 13.36 -15.26 5.64
C GLN A 27 12.86 -15.45 4.19
N LEU A 28 11.81 -14.74 3.80
CA LEU A 28 11.13 -14.87 2.51
C LEU A 28 11.41 -13.70 1.54
N VAL A 29 12.11 -12.66 1.99
CA VAL A 29 12.23 -11.41 1.23
C VAL A 29 13.50 -11.28 0.40
N GLU A 30 14.37 -12.28 0.34
CA GLU A 30 15.65 -12.22 -0.39
C GLU A 30 15.46 -11.74 -1.83
N THR A 31 14.52 -12.35 -2.56
CA THR A 31 14.21 -11.95 -3.94
C THR A 31 13.68 -10.51 -4.05
N CYS A 32 13.05 -9.98 -3.01
CA CYS A 32 12.44 -8.66 -3.00
C CYS A 32 13.48 -7.55 -2.77
N THR A 33 14.51 -7.84 -1.97
CA THR A 33 15.50 -6.86 -1.48
C THR A 33 16.30 -6.21 -2.60
N ALA A 34 16.55 -6.94 -3.70
CA ALA A 34 17.32 -6.44 -4.85
C ALA A 34 16.72 -5.16 -5.46
N CYS A 35 15.39 -5.04 -5.43
CA CYS A 35 14.68 -3.90 -6.00
C CYS A 35 14.11 -2.96 -4.93
N HIS A 36 13.57 -3.52 -3.86
CA HIS A 36 12.86 -2.75 -2.83
C HIS A 36 13.74 -2.34 -1.64
N GLY A 37 14.99 -2.81 -1.58
CA GLY A 37 15.89 -2.61 -0.44
C GLY A 37 15.61 -3.60 0.70
N VAL A 38 16.61 -3.79 1.56
CA VAL A 38 16.54 -4.74 2.69
C VAL A 38 15.49 -4.34 3.73
N ASP A 39 15.22 -3.05 3.84
CA ASP A 39 14.26 -2.43 4.75
C ASP A 39 12.99 -1.94 4.02
N GLY A 40 12.86 -2.22 2.74
CA GLY A 40 11.75 -1.77 1.90
C GLY A 40 11.86 -0.32 1.42
N ASN A 41 12.99 0.36 1.64
CA ASN A 41 13.24 1.71 1.13
C ASN A 41 14.02 1.65 -0.18
N SER A 42 13.31 1.44 -1.29
CA SER A 42 13.92 1.42 -2.63
C SER A 42 14.68 2.70 -2.94
N ILE A 43 15.79 2.59 -3.65
CA ILE A 43 16.59 3.74 -4.10
C ILE A 43 16.19 4.23 -5.49
N SER A 44 15.50 3.41 -6.26
CA SER A 44 15.01 3.76 -7.60
C SER A 44 13.66 4.45 -7.53
N THR A 45 13.48 5.51 -8.31
CA THR A 45 12.20 6.24 -8.39
C THR A 45 11.07 5.41 -9.00
N ASP A 46 11.38 4.35 -9.75
CA ASP A 46 10.40 3.50 -10.43
C ASP A 46 9.97 2.30 -9.58
N TRP A 47 10.74 1.96 -8.56
CA TRP A 47 10.42 0.86 -7.65
C TRP A 47 9.76 1.38 -6.37
N PRO A 48 8.58 0.88 -6.00
CA PRO A 48 7.90 1.39 -4.82
C PRO A 48 8.67 1.08 -3.55
N LYS A 49 8.60 2.00 -2.61
CA LYS A 49 8.95 1.71 -1.22
C LYS A 49 7.86 0.84 -0.62
N LEU A 50 8.27 -0.20 0.09
CA LEU A 50 7.41 -1.12 0.83
C LEU A 50 7.44 -0.81 2.33
N ALA A 51 8.49 -0.12 2.80
CA ALA A 51 8.65 0.29 4.20
C ALA A 51 7.46 1.10 4.69
N GLY A 52 6.91 0.74 5.84
CA GLY A 52 5.80 1.43 6.50
C GLY A 52 4.48 1.40 5.73
N GLN A 53 4.39 0.58 4.69
CA GLN A 53 3.13 0.42 3.96
C GLN A 53 2.15 -0.45 4.77
N ASN A 54 0.85 -0.21 4.60
CA ASN A 54 -0.19 -0.97 5.27
C ASN A 54 -0.07 -2.46 4.96
N GLN A 55 0.00 -3.30 6.01
CA GLN A 55 0.16 -4.74 5.88
C GLN A 55 -0.94 -5.37 5.01
N LYS A 56 -2.20 -4.99 5.23
CA LYS A 56 -3.33 -5.47 4.41
C LYS A 56 -3.12 -5.14 2.93
N TYR A 57 -2.75 -3.89 2.62
CA TYR A 57 -2.50 -3.49 1.24
C TYR A 57 -1.33 -4.26 0.61
N LEU A 58 -0.21 -4.43 1.34
CA LEU A 58 0.92 -5.22 0.84
C LEU A 58 0.52 -6.66 0.53
N TYR A 59 -0.20 -7.31 1.47
CA TYR A 59 -0.70 -8.66 1.28
C TYR A 59 -1.58 -8.78 0.03
N GLU A 60 -2.56 -7.90 -0.12
CA GLU A 60 -3.46 -7.91 -1.28
C GLU A 60 -2.69 -7.72 -2.58
N GLN A 61 -1.71 -6.80 -2.61
CA GLN A 61 -0.91 -6.59 -3.82
C GLN A 61 -0.02 -7.79 -4.17
N LEU A 62 0.59 -8.45 -3.17
CA LEU A 62 1.36 -9.67 -3.38
C LEU A 62 0.47 -10.79 -3.93
N LYS A 63 -0.74 -10.92 -3.38
CA LYS A 63 -1.73 -11.88 -3.85
C LYS A 63 -2.14 -11.60 -5.30
N TYR A 64 -2.46 -10.36 -5.63
CA TYR A 64 -2.80 -9.99 -7.02
C TYR A 64 -1.68 -10.29 -8.01
N PHE A 65 -0.41 -10.07 -7.64
CA PHE A 65 0.72 -10.43 -8.48
C PHE A 65 0.89 -11.95 -8.60
N ARG A 66 0.69 -12.70 -7.51
CA ARG A 66 0.76 -14.16 -7.51
C ARG A 66 -0.32 -14.77 -8.40
N ASP A 67 -1.55 -14.30 -8.24
CA ASP A 67 -2.75 -14.87 -8.88
C ASP A 67 -2.97 -14.34 -10.31
N GLY A 68 -2.27 -13.27 -10.69
CA GLY A 68 -2.31 -12.68 -12.04
C GLY A 68 -3.34 -11.55 -12.21
N ASP A 69 -4.01 -11.14 -11.13
CA ASP A 69 -5.01 -10.06 -11.13
C ASP A 69 -4.35 -8.67 -11.30
N ARG A 70 -3.05 -8.59 -10.98
CA ARG A 70 -2.23 -7.41 -11.23
C ARG A 70 -0.99 -7.78 -12.03
N MET A 71 -0.82 -7.07 -13.16
CA MET A 71 0.36 -7.21 -14.00
C MET A 71 1.24 -5.96 -13.91
N ASN A 72 2.56 -6.16 -13.86
CA ASN A 72 3.55 -5.10 -13.97
C ASN A 72 4.84 -5.70 -14.51
N ALA A 73 5.38 -5.13 -15.58
CA ALA A 73 6.54 -5.68 -16.28
C ALA A 73 7.76 -5.90 -15.37
N LEU A 74 8.00 -5.01 -14.40
CA LEU A 74 9.12 -5.14 -13.47
C LEU A 74 8.90 -6.28 -12.45
N MET A 75 7.65 -6.48 -12.01
CA MET A 75 7.30 -7.53 -11.04
C MET A 75 7.11 -8.91 -11.68
N MET A 76 6.98 -9.01 -13.01
CA MET A 76 6.79 -10.30 -13.69
C MET A 76 7.92 -11.30 -13.40
N GLY A 77 9.16 -10.82 -13.24
CA GLY A 77 10.29 -11.68 -12.88
C GLY A 77 10.17 -12.34 -11.49
N VAL A 78 9.37 -11.76 -10.59
CA VAL A 78 9.16 -12.24 -9.22
C VAL A 78 7.93 -13.16 -9.13
N THR A 79 7.00 -13.07 -10.06
CA THR A 79 5.75 -13.86 -10.06
C THR A 79 5.97 -15.37 -9.91
N PRO A 80 6.96 -16.02 -10.58
CA PRO A 80 7.22 -17.44 -10.36
C PRO A 80 7.54 -17.78 -8.90
N TYR A 81 8.30 -16.93 -8.22
CA TYR A 81 8.58 -17.08 -6.80
C TYR A 81 7.31 -16.91 -5.96
N LEU A 82 6.52 -15.87 -6.19
CA LEU A 82 5.27 -15.65 -5.45
C LEU A 82 4.32 -16.85 -5.56
N LYS A 83 4.30 -17.55 -6.69
CA LYS A 83 3.46 -18.75 -6.90
C LYS A 83 3.89 -19.95 -6.04
N THR A 84 5.09 -19.95 -5.48
CA THR A 84 5.52 -20.99 -4.53
C THR A 84 5.07 -20.70 -3.10
N LEU A 85 4.58 -19.48 -2.81
CA LEU A 85 4.21 -19.01 -1.48
C LEU A 85 2.71 -19.20 -1.22
N ASN A 86 2.38 -19.58 0.00
CA ASN A 86 0.99 -19.63 0.47
C ASN A 86 0.54 -18.26 1.00
N ASP A 87 -0.73 -18.11 1.36
CA ASP A 87 -1.30 -16.85 1.84
C ASP A 87 -0.64 -16.37 3.15
N GLN A 88 -0.25 -17.29 4.04
CA GLN A 88 0.45 -16.91 5.28
C GLN A 88 1.85 -16.36 5.00
N ASP A 89 2.57 -16.93 4.04
CA ASP A 89 3.89 -16.43 3.63
C ASP A 89 3.79 -14.99 3.09
N LEU A 90 2.74 -14.70 2.30
CA LEU A 90 2.48 -13.33 1.80
C LEU A 90 2.15 -12.36 2.94
N LEU A 91 1.38 -12.81 3.94
CA LEU A 91 1.10 -12.02 5.14
C LEU A 91 2.37 -11.76 5.96
N ASP A 92 3.23 -12.75 6.09
CA ASP A 92 4.50 -12.64 6.82
C ASP A 92 5.44 -11.64 6.13
N ILE A 93 5.56 -11.68 4.80
CA ILE A 93 6.28 -10.68 4.00
C ILE A 93 5.69 -9.28 4.20
N ALA A 94 4.36 -9.17 4.15
CA ALA A 94 3.67 -7.90 4.35
C ALA A 94 3.93 -7.32 5.75
N ALA A 95 3.91 -8.18 6.79
CA ALA A 95 4.24 -7.80 8.16
C ALA A 95 5.69 -7.32 8.28
N PHE A 96 6.64 -8.00 7.61
CA PHE A 96 8.05 -7.62 7.63
C PHE A 96 8.24 -6.17 7.14
N TYR A 97 7.77 -5.85 5.94
CA TYR A 97 7.95 -4.52 5.38
C TYR A 97 7.14 -3.42 6.06
N SER A 98 5.95 -3.75 6.58
CA SER A 98 5.11 -2.78 7.29
C SER A 98 5.73 -2.26 8.59
N ASN A 99 6.66 -3.00 9.18
CA ASN A 99 7.33 -2.63 10.44
C ASN A 99 8.49 -1.65 10.26
N TYR A 100 8.90 -1.36 9.04
CA TYR A 100 9.96 -0.40 8.78
C TYR A 100 9.41 1.02 8.61
N ASN A 101 10.26 1.99 8.92
CA ASN A 101 9.93 3.39 8.66
C ASN A 101 10.22 3.75 7.20
N VAL A 102 9.26 4.38 6.54
CA VAL A 102 9.48 4.91 5.20
C VAL A 102 10.44 6.09 5.24
N SER A 103 11.49 6.06 4.43
CA SER A 103 12.35 7.20 4.23
C SER A 103 11.64 8.27 3.40
N VAL A 104 11.65 9.51 3.86
CA VAL A 104 11.02 10.64 3.15
C VAL A 104 12.02 11.29 2.20
N GLY A 105 11.57 11.59 0.99
CA GLY A 105 12.30 12.43 0.05
C GLY A 105 11.92 13.89 0.20
N GLN A 106 12.60 14.74 -0.54
CA GLN A 106 12.22 16.14 -0.66
C GLN A 106 11.44 16.39 -1.95
N ALA A 107 10.40 17.20 -1.88
CA ALA A 107 9.72 17.68 -3.07
C ALA A 107 10.67 18.60 -3.88
N LYS A 108 10.47 18.66 -5.19
CA LYS A 108 11.16 19.66 -6.02
C LYS A 108 10.77 21.05 -5.53
N ASN A 109 11.72 21.96 -5.56
CA ASN A 109 11.47 23.37 -5.25
C ASN A 109 10.81 24.06 -6.44
N ASP A 110 9.52 23.80 -6.62
CA ASP A 110 8.65 24.30 -7.68
C ASP A 110 7.32 24.70 -7.02
N GLU A 111 7.18 25.98 -6.72
CA GLU A 111 6.07 26.51 -5.95
C GLU A 111 4.73 26.31 -6.65
N GLU A 112 4.67 26.47 -7.98
CA GLU A 112 3.43 26.29 -8.75
C GLU A 112 3.00 24.83 -8.74
N LEU A 113 3.94 23.90 -8.95
CA LEU A 113 3.68 22.47 -8.91
C LEU A 113 3.27 22.02 -7.51
N LEU A 114 3.89 22.54 -6.47
CA LEU A 114 3.54 22.24 -5.07
C LEU A 114 2.15 22.77 -4.71
N ALA A 115 1.81 23.99 -5.15
CA ALA A 115 0.49 24.56 -4.93
C ALA A 115 -0.60 23.74 -5.63
N LEU A 116 -0.40 23.42 -6.91
CA LEU A 116 -1.32 22.58 -7.67
C LEU A 116 -1.47 21.17 -7.05
N GLY A 117 -0.36 20.53 -6.70
CA GLY A 117 -0.37 19.22 -6.05
C GLY A 117 -1.11 19.24 -4.71
N THR A 118 -0.89 20.27 -3.90
CA THR A 118 -1.58 20.48 -2.63
C THR A 118 -3.08 20.65 -2.83
N GLN A 119 -3.48 21.47 -3.81
CA GLN A 119 -4.89 21.67 -4.15
C GLN A 119 -5.55 20.37 -4.59
N LEU A 120 -4.94 19.63 -5.52
CA LEU A 120 -5.48 18.36 -6.01
C LEU A 120 -5.56 17.32 -4.89
N TYR A 121 -4.52 17.22 -4.07
CA TYR A 121 -4.48 16.27 -2.98
C TYR A 121 -5.57 16.52 -1.94
N ARG A 122 -5.74 17.78 -1.54
CA ARG A 122 -6.68 18.18 -0.46
C ARG A 122 -8.12 18.35 -0.91
N PHE A 123 -8.33 18.84 -2.12
CA PHE A 123 -9.65 19.27 -2.58
C PHE A 123 -10.13 18.57 -3.86
N GLY A 124 -9.22 17.89 -4.56
CA GLY A 124 -9.52 17.28 -5.85
C GLY A 124 -9.75 18.32 -6.95
N ASN A 125 -10.42 17.89 -8.01
CA ASN A 125 -10.88 18.72 -9.10
C ASN A 125 -12.27 18.27 -9.56
N ILE A 126 -13.31 18.96 -9.13
CA ILE A 126 -14.71 18.60 -9.40
C ILE A 126 -15.01 18.63 -10.91
N LYS A 127 -14.42 19.59 -11.64
CA LYS A 127 -14.65 19.72 -13.10
C LYS A 127 -14.13 18.53 -13.87
N GLU A 128 -13.01 17.96 -13.41
CA GLU A 128 -12.36 16.80 -14.01
C GLU A 128 -12.78 15.49 -13.32
N GLN A 129 -13.75 15.52 -12.42
CA GLN A 129 -14.24 14.37 -11.65
C GLN A 129 -13.14 13.65 -10.85
N VAL A 130 -12.13 14.41 -10.40
CA VAL A 130 -11.06 13.90 -9.55
C VAL A 130 -11.39 14.15 -8.07
N PRO A 131 -11.66 13.11 -7.28
CA PRO A 131 -11.91 13.26 -5.85
C PRO A 131 -10.65 13.72 -5.11
N ALA A 132 -10.83 14.31 -3.92
CA ALA A 132 -9.71 14.64 -3.06
C ALA A 132 -8.98 13.35 -2.60
N CYS A 133 -7.68 13.29 -2.78
CA CYS A 133 -6.87 12.12 -2.39
C CYS A 133 -6.92 11.88 -0.88
N THR A 134 -7.07 12.96 -0.10
CA THR A 134 -7.21 12.90 1.36
C THR A 134 -8.38 12.05 1.84
N SER A 135 -9.43 11.92 1.04
CA SER A 135 -10.62 11.13 1.41
C SER A 135 -10.31 9.66 1.69
N CYS A 136 -9.34 9.09 0.95
CA CYS A 136 -8.93 7.69 1.11
C CYS A 136 -7.55 7.58 1.77
N HIS A 137 -6.61 8.45 1.37
CA HIS A 137 -5.21 8.35 1.81
C HIS A 137 -4.89 9.16 3.08
N GLY A 138 -5.88 9.86 3.64
CA GLY A 138 -5.71 10.69 4.84
C GLY A 138 -4.98 12.01 4.59
N VAL A 139 -5.03 12.91 5.55
CA VAL A 139 -4.49 14.30 5.41
C VAL A 139 -2.99 14.31 5.15
N TYR A 140 -2.26 13.37 5.75
CA TYR A 140 -0.80 13.26 5.65
C TYR A 140 -0.35 12.16 4.68
N GLY A 141 -1.27 11.49 4.00
CA GLY A 141 -0.94 10.43 3.06
C GLY A 141 -0.60 9.09 3.70
N ASN A 142 -0.91 8.89 4.97
CA ASN A 142 -0.59 7.66 5.71
C ASN A 142 -1.53 6.49 5.36
N GLY A 143 -2.55 6.75 4.53
CA GLY A 143 -3.54 5.74 4.16
C GLY A 143 -4.53 5.44 5.28
N ASN A 144 -5.28 4.36 5.07
CA ASN A 144 -6.19 3.79 6.05
C ASN A 144 -6.05 2.25 6.00
N SER A 145 -5.36 1.68 6.99
CA SER A 145 -5.06 0.24 7.03
C SER A 145 -6.32 -0.62 7.14
N LEU A 146 -7.32 -0.17 7.89
CA LEU A 146 -8.59 -0.89 8.06
C LEU A 146 -9.38 -0.98 6.75
N ALA A 147 -9.40 0.11 6.00
CA ALA A 147 -10.07 0.17 4.71
C ALA A 147 -9.22 -0.37 3.53
N GLY A 148 -7.95 -0.71 3.77
CA GLY A 148 -7.04 -1.17 2.71
C GLY A 148 -6.46 -0.07 1.84
N TYR A 149 -6.68 1.22 2.16
CA TYR A 149 -6.09 2.31 1.41
C TYR A 149 -4.60 2.47 1.73
N PRO A 150 -3.72 2.48 0.72
CA PRO A 150 -2.29 2.53 0.93
C PRO A 150 -1.80 3.87 1.47
N SER A 151 -0.66 3.83 2.18
CA SER A 151 0.15 5.02 2.42
C SER A 151 0.77 5.48 1.09
N VAL A 152 0.69 6.79 0.84
CA VAL A 152 1.35 7.47 -0.29
C VAL A 152 2.42 8.45 0.19
N ALA A 153 2.48 8.69 1.49
CA ALA A 153 3.51 9.51 2.11
C ALA A 153 4.91 8.89 1.90
N GLY A 154 5.87 9.72 1.51
CA GLY A 154 7.25 9.29 1.28
C GLY A 154 7.47 8.35 0.08
N GLN A 155 6.42 8.00 -0.66
CA GLN A 155 6.51 7.09 -1.81
C GLN A 155 7.27 7.70 -2.99
N GLN A 156 7.90 6.86 -3.79
CA GLN A 156 8.66 7.25 -4.98
C GLN A 156 7.79 7.96 -6.02
N VAL A 157 8.25 9.12 -6.48
CA VAL A 157 7.49 9.97 -7.42
C VAL A 157 7.30 9.29 -8.78
N GLY A 158 8.31 8.59 -9.30
CA GLY A 158 8.21 7.81 -10.54
C GLY A 158 7.14 6.76 -10.45
N TYR A 159 7.15 5.98 -9.36
CA TYR A 159 6.13 4.96 -9.10
C TYR A 159 4.72 5.55 -8.95
N LEU A 160 4.55 6.67 -8.21
CA LEU A 160 3.24 7.32 -8.09
C LEU A 160 2.71 7.77 -9.46
N LYS A 161 3.58 8.40 -10.28
CA LYS A 161 3.20 8.83 -11.64
C LYS A 161 2.78 7.66 -12.52
N SER A 162 3.57 6.59 -12.55
CA SER A 162 3.26 5.40 -13.36
C SER A 162 1.98 4.72 -12.89
N THR A 163 1.79 4.62 -11.57
CA THR A 163 0.57 4.04 -10.98
C THR A 163 -0.69 4.85 -11.33
N LEU A 164 -0.64 6.19 -11.21
CA LEU A 164 -1.79 7.04 -11.59
C LEU A 164 -2.10 6.94 -13.09
N LYS A 165 -1.08 6.83 -13.93
CA LYS A 165 -1.27 6.60 -15.37
C LYS A 165 -1.91 5.24 -15.64
N ALA A 166 -1.46 4.17 -14.95
CA ALA A 166 -2.00 2.84 -15.10
C ALA A 166 -3.48 2.74 -14.67
N TYR A 167 -3.87 3.45 -13.61
CA TYR A 167 -5.29 3.57 -13.24
C TYR A 167 -6.09 4.33 -14.30
N ARG A 168 -5.56 5.43 -14.83
CA ARG A 168 -6.23 6.21 -15.88
C ARG A 168 -6.41 5.41 -17.18
N SER A 169 -5.44 4.60 -17.57
CA SER A 169 -5.50 3.73 -18.77
C SER A 169 -6.26 2.41 -18.52
N LYS A 170 -6.70 2.15 -17.29
CA LYS A 170 -7.33 0.88 -16.85
C LYS A 170 -6.43 -0.35 -16.99
N GLU A 171 -5.13 -0.18 -17.13
CA GLU A 171 -4.13 -1.25 -17.01
C GLU A 171 -4.03 -1.79 -15.57
N ARG A 172 -4.39 -0.96 -14.61
CA ARG A 172 -4.49 -1.31 -13.19
C ARG A 172 -5.89 -1.00 -12.69
N ASN A 173 -6.55 -2.01 -12.15
CA ASN A 173 -7.83 -1.87 -11.47
C ASN A 173 -7.60 -1.66 -9.97
N ALA A 174 -8.52 -0.96 -9.31
CA ALA A 174 -8.44 -0.67 -7.88
C ALA A 174 -8.89 -1.83 -6.98
N GLY A 175 -8.88 -3.06 -7.48
CA GLY A 175 -9.29 -4.24 -6.73
C GLY A 175 -10.78 -4.58 -6.92
N GLU A 176 -11.34 -4.29 -8.09
CA GLU A 176 -12.61 -4.89 -8.50
C GLU A 176 -12.34 -6.33 -8.95
N SER A 177 -12.54 -7.26 -8.04
CA SER A 177 -12.76 -8.68 -8.32
C SER A 177 -14.14 -9.07 -7.83
#